data_35c2fbd0458c067d84f14f8496daebb3
#
_entry.id   35c2fbd0458c067d84f14f8496daebb3
#
_cell.length_a   1.000
_cell.length_b   1.000
_cell.length_c   1.000
_cell.angle_alpha   90.00
_cell.angle_beta   90.00
_cell.angle_gamma   90.00
#
_symmetry.space_group_name_H-M   'P 1'
#
loop_
_entity.id
_entity.type
_entity.pdbx_description
1 polymer ?
#
loop_
_entity_poly.entity_id
_entity_poly.type
_entity_poly.pdbx_seq_one_letter_code
_entity_poly.pdbx_strand_id
1 'polypeptide(L)'
;YAPYSEISSLPVISVAPVRRPKLDETGTRYSFAQEKELMREKMRAVLRIASYCGHRNLVLGAFGLGPIFRNPAGEVARMWRKLLFEEDEFNGVFQDVVFAIDPCMVGLPPKGCASDVEIFRREFDPSSIFPVKF
;
A
#
# COMPACT_ATOMS: atom_id res chain seq x y z
N TYR A 1 -28.11 -8.85 15.99
CA TYR A 1 -27.84 -9.81 14.91
C TYR A 1 -28.61 -9.40 13.67
N ALA A 2 -27.89 -8.96 12.64
CA ALA A 2 -28.51 -8.53 11.39
C ALA A 2 -28.83 -9.74 10.51
N PRO A 3 -30.03 -9.84 9.92
CA PRO A 3 -30.33 -10.86 8.94
C PRO A 3 -29.41 -10.74 7.72
N TYR A 4 -29.13 -11.86 7.07
CA TYR A 4 -28.29 -11.87 5.87
C TYR A 4 -28.78 -10.93 4.76
N SER A 5 -30.09 -10.74 4.67
CA SER A 5 -30.70 -9.83 3.69
C SER A 5 -30.33 -8.36 3.90
N GLU A 6 -29.84 -7.99 5.09
CA GLU A 6 -29.42 -6.63 5.42
C GLU A 6 -27.91 -6.42 5.31
N ILE A 7 -27.15 -7.47 5.03
CA ILE A 7 -25.70 -7.39 4.85
C ILE A 7 -25.43 -6.95 3.42
N SER A 8 -24.87 -5.75 3.29
CA SER A 8 -24.45 -5.23 1.99
C SER A 8 -23.26 -6.01 1.44
N SER A 9 -23.29 -6.29 0.14
CA SER A 9 -22.15 -6.87 -0.55
C SER A 9 -20.97 -5.91 -0.51
N LEU A 10 -19.80 -6.39 -0.08
CA LEU A 10 -18.58 -5.60 -0.10
C LEU A 10 -17.73 -6.02 -1.29
N PRO A 11 -17.52 -5.15 -2.28
CA PRO A 11 -16.62 -5.48 -3.39
C PRO A 11 -15.18 -5.66 -2.89
N VAL A 12 -14.53 -6.73 -3.35
CA VAL A 12 -13.16 -7.06 -2.98
C VAL A 12 -12.32 -7.20 -4.24
N ILE A 13 -11.16 -6.56 -4.25
CA ILE A 13 -10.17 -6.68 -5.32
C ILE A 13 -9.04 -7.55 -4.80
N SER A 14 -8.75 -8.64 -5.50
CA SER A 14 -7.67 -9.54 -5.14
C SER A 14 -6.60 -9.54 -6.23
N VAL A 15 -5.40 -9.17 -5.86
CA VAL A 15 -4.20 -9.19 -6.72
C VAL A 15 -3.07 -9.81 -5.92
N ALA A 16 -2.30 -10.69 -6.53
CA ALA A 16 -1.16 -11.30 -5.86
C ALA A 16 0.05 -10.37 -5.91
N PRO A 17 0.61 -9.98 -4.76
CA PRO A 17 1.84 -9.17 -4.73
C PRO A 17 3.06 -10.02 -5.07
N VAL A 18 4.19 -9.35 -5.30
CA VAL A 18 5.49 -10.04 -5.43
C VAL A 18 5.81 -10.74 -4.12
N ARG A 19 6.21 -12.00 -4.20
CA ARG A 19 6.52 -12.80 -3.03
C ARG A 19 8.02 -12.86 -2.81
N ARG A 20 8.46 -12.43 -1.62
CA ARG A 20 9.85 -12.51 -1.16
C ARG A 20 10.87 -11.98 -2.18
N PRO A 21 10.77 -10.70 -2.55
CA PRO A 21 11.78 -10.10 -3.42
C PRO A 21 13.13 -10.10 -2.71
N LYS A 22 14.20 -10.07 -3.47
CA LYS A 22 15.52 -9.93 -2.88
C LYS A 22 15.73 -8.50 -2.41
N LEU A 23 16.11 -8.36 -1.14
CA LEU A 23 16.32 -7.06 -0.52
C LEU A 23 17.81 -6.79 -0.34
N ASP A 24 18.16 -5.52 -0.14
CA ASP A 24 19.52 -5.11 0.16
C ASP A 24 19.93 -5.56 1.58
N GLU A 25 21.16 -5.25 1.96
CA GLU A 25 21.70 -5.62 3.28
C GLU A 25 20.88 -5.09 4.45
N THR A 26 20.24 -3.92 4.26
CA THR A 26 19.42 -3.30 5.30
C THR A 26 18.01 -3.89 5.39
N GLY A 27 17.58 -4.61 4.36
CA GLY A 27 16.22 -5.13 4.27
C GLY A 27 15.17 -4.06 3.99
N THR A 28 15.58 -2.85 3.63
CA THR A 28 14.65 -1.72 3.45
C THR A 28 14.45 -1.32 1.99
N ARG A 29 15.20 -1.91 1.08
CA ARG A 29 15.12 -1.62 -0.35
C ARG A 29 15.20 -2.89 -1.20
N TYR A 30 14.60 -2.81 -2.39
CA TYR A 30 14.74 -3.88 -3.37
C TYR A 30 16.17 -3.92 -3.91
N SER A 31 16.72 -5.14 -4.03
CA SER A 31 18.02 -5.33 -4.69
C SER A 31 17.91 -5.25 -6.21
N PHE A 32 16.77 -5.64 -6.77
CA PHE A 32 16.56 -5.66 -8.22
C PHE A 32 15.46 -4.70 -8.63
N ALA A 33 15.76 -3.83 -9.58
CA ALA A 33 14.80 -2.90 -10.13
C ALA A 33 13.61 -3.60 -10.81
N GLN A 34 13.84 -4.77 -11.39
CA GLN A 34 12.78 -5.55 -12.03
C GLN A 34 11.73 -6.02 -11.04
N GLU A 35 12.13 -6.45 -9.86
CA GLU A 35 11.19 -6.88 -8.82
C GLU A 35 10.38 -5.70 -8.28
N LYS A 36 11.03 -4.56 -8.10
CA LYS A 36 10.38 -3.32 -7.69
C LYS A 36 9.33 -2.88 -8.73
N GLU A 37 9.70 -2.90 -10.00
CA GLU A 37 8.79 -2.50 -11.08
C GLU A 37 7.62 -3.48 -11.20
N LEU A 38 7.87 -4.78 -11.06
CA LEU A 38 6.82 -5.77 -11.07
C LEU A 38 5.81 -5.52 -9.93
N MET A 39 6.30 -5.21 -8.74
CA MET A 39 5.44 -4.86 -7.61
C MET A 39 4.61 -3.61 -7.91
N ARG A 40 5.23 -2.59 -8.49
CA ARG A 40 4.54 -1.35 -8.89
C ARG A 40 3.43 -1.63 -9.90
N GLU A 41 3.68 -2.49 -10.88
CA GLU A 41 2.66 -2.87 -11.85
C GLU A 41 1.47 -3.59 -11.22
N LYS A 42 1.73 -4.42 -10.21
CA LYS A 42 0.65 -5.08 -9.46
C LYS A 42 -0.17 -4.07 -8.65
N MET A 43 0.47 -3.08 -8.08
CA MET A 43 -0.21 -1.99 -7.37
C MET A 43 -1.04 -1.14 -8.34
N ARG A 44 -0.52 -0.85 -9.53
CA ARG A 44 -1.29 -0.19 -10.58
C ARG A 44 -2.52 -1.01 -10.96
N ALA A 45 -2.38 -2.31 -11.07
CA ALA A 45 -3.51 -3.19 -11.38
C ALA A 45 -4.63 -3.06 -10.36
N VAL A 46 -4.30 -3.00 -9.07
CA VAL A 46 -5.28 -2.78 -8.00
C VAL A 46 -6.05 -1.47 -8.24
N LEU A 47 -5.33 -0.38 -8.48
CA LEU A 47 -5.94 0.94 -8.67
C LEU A 47 -6.73 1.02 -9.99
N ARG A 48 -6.24 0.39 -11.06
CA ARG A 48 -6.94 0.35 -12.34
C ARG A 48 -8.25 -0.42 -12.24
N ILE A 49 -8.26 -1.55 -11.55
CA ILE A 49 -9.47 -2.34 -11.33
C ILE A 49 -10.48 -1.51 -10.54
N ALA A 50 -10.05 -0.86 -9.46
CA ALA A 50 -10.92 -0.02 -8.65
C ALA A 50 -11.51 1.14 -9.47
N SER A 51 -10.67 1.85 -10.21
CA SER A 51 -11.08 2.99 -11.03
C SER A 51 -12.02 2.54 -12.16
N TYR A 52 -11.69 1.46 -12.84
CA TYR A 52 -12.48 0.93 -13.95
C TYR A 52 -13.86 0.48 -13.50
N CYS A 53 -13.97 -0.07 -12.30
CA CYS A 53 -15.25 -0.48 -11.70
C CYS A 53 -16.01 0.69 -11.05
N GLY A 54 -15.50 1.90 -11.12
CA GLY A 54 -16.18 3.09 -10.61
C GLY A 54 -16.07 3.31 -9.11
N HIS A 55 -15.16 2.62 -8.44
CA HIS A 55 -14.95 2.81 -6.99
C HIS A 55 -14.07 4.02 -6.73
N ARG A 56 -14.53 4.92 -5.87
CA ARG A 56 -13.81 6.13 -5.51
C ARG A 56 -13.26 6.10 -4.08
N ASN A 57 -13.72 5.16 -3.28
CA ASN A 57 -13.30 4.98 -1.90
C ASN A 57 -12.66 3.61 -1.76
N LEU A 58 -11.42 3.58 -1.28
CA LEU A 58 -10.65 2.35 -1.18
C LEU A 58 -10.20 2.09 0.26
N VAL A 59 -10.21 0.83 0.63
CA VAL A 59 -9.48 0.34 1.81
C VAL A 59 -8.37 -0.58 1.30
N LEU A 60 -7.13 -0.16 1.49
CA LEU A 60 -5.95 -0.91 1.10
C LEU A 60 -5.37 -1.61 2.34
N GLY A 61 -5.23 -2.92 2.25
CA GLY A 61 -4.60 -3.70 3.32
C GLY A 61 -3.07 -3.64 3.25
N ALA A 62 -2.42 -4.49 4.03
CA ALA A 62 -0.97 -4.62 4.06
C ALA A 62 -0.45 -5.39 2.83
N PHE A 63 -0.73 -4.87 1.64
CA PHE A 63 -0.42 -5.51 0.35
C PHE A 63 1.08 -5.74 0.19
N GLY A 64 1.45 -7.00 0.08
CA GLY A 64 2.85 -7.39 -0.10
C GLY A 64 3.71 -7.32 1.15
N LEU A 65 3.15 -6.89 2.28
CA LEU A 65 3.87 -6.80 3.55
C LEU A 65 3.73 -8.10 4.35
N GLY A 66 4.46 -8.19 5.44
CA GLY A 66 4.36 -9.31 6.35
C GLY A 66 5.33 -10.46 6.03
N PRO A 67 5.31 -11.53 6.85
CA PRO A 67 6.32 -12.58 6.80
C PRO A 67 6.26 -13.48 5.58
N ILE A 68 5.13 -13.51 4.87
CA ILE A 68 4.96 -14.34 3.69
C ILE A 68 5.53 -13.66 2.44
N PHE A 69 5.20 -12.39 2.23
CA PHE A 69 5.57 -11.66 1.01
C PHE A 69 6.83 -10.81 1.15
N ARG A 70 7.06 -10.22 2.30
CA ARG A 70 8.30 -9.52 2.68
C ARG A 70 8.74 -8.38 1.76
N ASN A 71 7.82 -7.68 1.09
CA ASN A 71 8.19 -6.46 0.41
C ASN A 71 8.56 -5.39 1.46
N PRO A 72 9.55 -4.51 1.17
CA PRO A 72 9.96 -3.51 2.15
C PRO A 72 8.87 -2.44 2.33
N ALA A 73 8.44 -2.25 3.58
CA ALA A 73 7.30 -1.39 3.89
C ALA A 73 7.48 0.06 3.44
N GLY A 74 8.67 0.61 3.62
CA GLY A 74 8.98 1.99 3.20
C GLY A 74 8.88 2.17 1.69
N GLU A 75 9.36 1.18 0.93
CA GLU A 75 9.25 1.20 -0.53
C GLU A 75 7.81 1.06 -1.00
N VAL A 76 7.05 0.16 -0.36
CA VAL A 76 5.63 -0.04 -0.69
C VAL A 76 4.82 1.22 -0.39
N ALA A 77 5.01 1.82 0.77
CA ALA A 77 4.34 3.06 1.14
C ALA A 77 4.66 4.19 0.15
N ARG A 78 5.92 4.32 -0.24
CA ARG A 78 6.35 5.33 -1.23
C ARG A 78 5.73 5.08 -2.59
N MET A 79 5.66 3.84 -3.04
CA MET A 79 5.03 3.49 -4.31
C MET A 79 3.54 3.82 -4.31
N TRP A 80 2.81 3.51 -3.24
CA TRP A 80 1.41 3.91 -3.11
C TRP A 80 1.24 5.42 -3.18
N ARG A 81 2.08 6.17 -2.46
CA ARG A 81 2.02 7.63 -2.49
C ARG A 81 2.24 8.18 -3.89
N LYS A 82 3.27 7.69 -4.58
CA LYS A 82 3.56 8.13 -5.94
C LYS A 82 2.44 7.79 -6.93
N LEU A 83 1.88 6.59 -6.82
CA LEU A 83 0.77 6.20 -7.69
C LEU A 83 -0.46 7.05 -7.46
N LEU A 84 -0.80 7.34 -6.20
CA LEU A 84 -2.02 8.07 -5.87
C LEU A 84 -1.91 9.57 -6.10
N PHE A 85 -0.74 10.17 -5.95
CA PHE A 85 -0.56 11.62 -5.98
C PHE A 85 0.28 12.15 -7.14
N GLU A 86 1.16 11.36 -7.69
CA GLU A 86 2.08 11.82 -8.75
C GLU A 86 1.76 11.26 -10.13
N GLU A 87 1.11 10.12 -10.22
CA GLU A 87 0.70 9.56 -11.51
C GLU A 87 -0.60 10.20 -11.99
N ASP A 88 -0.59 10.77 -13.19
CA ASP A 88 -1.74 11.44 -13.78
C ASP A 88 -2.95 10.50 -13.91
N GLU A 89 -2.71 9.22 -14.14
CA GLU A 89 -3.76 8.20 -14.27
C GLU A 89 -4.66 8.12 -13.01
N PHE A 90 -4.08 8.34 -11.83
CA PHE A 90 -4.78 8.13 -10.55
C PHE A 90 -4.95 9.39 -9.73
N ASN A 91 -4.23 10.45 -10.04
CA ASN A 91 -4.30 11.70 -9.29
C ASN A 91 -5.72 12.27 -9.35
N GLY A 92 -6.35 12.43 -8.17
CA GLY A 92 -7.69 12.98 -8.08
C GLY A 92 -8.81 12.00 -8.41
N VAL A 93 -8.51 10.74 -8.74
CA VAL A 93 -9.51 9.73 -9.09
C VAL A 93 -10.22 9.20 -7.86
N PHE A 94 -9.48 8.97 -6.77
CA PHE A 94 -10.04 8.43 -5.54
C PHE A 94 -10.34 9.55 -4.55
N GLN A 95 -11.51 9.47 -3.92
CA GLN A 95 -11.95 10.45 -2.94
C GLN A 95 -11.34 10.17 -1.57
N ASP A 96 -11.47 8.92 -1.10
CA ASP A 96 -10.96 8.49 0.18
C ASP A 96 -10.17 7.19 0.03
N VAL A 97 -8.96 7.17 0.55
CA VAL A 97 -8.12 5.96 0.61
C VAL A 97 -7.69 5.75 2.05
N VAL A 98 -8.01 4.59 2.59
CA VAL A 98 -7.66 4.21 3.95
C VAL A 98 -6.71 3.03 3.88
N PHE A 99 -5.59 3.10 4.59
CA PHE A 99 -4.68 1.98 4.74
C PHE A 99 -5.00 1.25 6.04
N ALA A 100 -5.49 0.01 5.91
CA ALA A 100 -5.82 -0.85 7.05
C ALA A 100 -4.64 -1.80 7.28
N ILE A 101 -3.77 -1.44 8.20
CA ILE A 101 -2.56 -2.21 8.52
C ILE A 101 -2.65 -2.63 9.98
N ASP A 102 -2.71 -3.94 10.21
CA ASP A 102 -2.78 -4.49 11.55
C ASP A 102 -1.36 -4.60 12.10
N PRO A 103 -1.01 -3.85 13.16
CA PRO A 103 0.32 -3.93 13.75
C PRO A 103 0.63 -5.29 14.37
N CYS A 104 -0.40 -6.08 14.70
CA CYS A 104 -0.21 -7.40 15.30
C CYS A 104 0.13 -8.49 14.28
N MET A 105 -0.20 -8.31 13.00
CA MET A 105 0.03 -9.32 11.97
C MET A 105 1.49 -9.41 11.52
N VAL A 106 2.25 -8.36 11.71
CA VAL A 106 3.62 -8.25 11.21
C VAL A 106 4.64 -8.53 12.32
N GLY A 107 4.18 -8.78 13.53
CA GLY A 107 5.03 -8.94 14.70
C GLY A 107 5.58 -7.61 15.21
N LEU A 108 6.33 -7.66 16.30
CA LEU A 108 6.98 -6.48 16.84
C LEU A 108 8.20 -6.14 16.00
N PRO A 109 8.38 -4.87 15.58
CA PRO A 109 9.58 -4.48 14.87
C PRO A 109 10.81 -4.66 15.75
N PRO A 110 12.00 -4.91 15.16
CA PRO A 110 13.23 -4.90 15.93
C PRO A 110 13.40 -3.59 16.68
N LYS A 111 14.07 -3.65 17.83
CA LYS A 111 14.30 -2.47 18.66
C LYS A 111 14.98 -1.38 17.84
N GLY A 112 14.39 -0.19 17.83
CA GLY A 112 14.90 0.95 17.07
C GLY A 112 14.35 1.07 15.65
N CYS A 113 13.52 0.14 15.19
CA CYS A 113 12.88 0.19 13.88
C CYS A 113 11.42 0.64 13.99
N ALA A 114 10.96 1.41 13.01
CA ALA A 114 9.57 1.84 12.95
C ALA A 114 8.66 0.67 12.53
N SER A 115 7.45 0.61 13.09
CA SER A 115 6.43 -0.33 12.64
C SER A 115 5.92 0.04 11.25
N ASP A 116 5.29 -0.92 10.55
CA ASP A 116 4.71 -0.66 9.23
C ASP A 116 3.65 0.45 9.27
N VAL A 117 2.82 0.46 10.32
CA VAL A 117 1.83 1.52 10.53
C VAL A 117 2.50 2.88 10.61
N GLU A 118 3.59 2.99 11.35
CA GLU A 118 4.32 4.23 11.53
C GLU A 118 5.01 4.68 10.24
N ILE A 119 5.57 3.74 9.48
CA ILE A 119 6.18 4.00 8.18
C ILE A 119 5.16 4.61 7.22
N PHE A 120 3.95 4.00 7.14
CA PHE A 120 2.87 4.52 6.31
C PHE A 120 2.38 5.87 6.78
N ARG A 121 2.24 6.06 8.10
CA ARG A 121 1.81 7.35 8.65
C ARG A 121 2.77 8.47 8.28
N ARG A 122 4.08 8.23 8.33
CA ARG A 122 5.09 9.22 7.95
C ARG A 122 5.06 9.52 6.46
N GLU A 123 4.91 8.50 5.62
CA GLU A 123 4.91 8.67 4.17
C GLU A 123 3.68 9.45 3.70
N PHE A 124 2.53 9.28 4.36
CA PHE A 124 1.28 9.96 4.02
C PHE A 124 0.98 11.17 4.88
N ASP A 125 1.95 11.66 5.63
CA ASP A 125 1.82 12.93 6.34
C ASP A 125 1.64 14.06 5.32
N PRO A 126 0.72 15.02 5.54
CA PRO A 126 0.51 16.13 4.60
C PRO A 126 1.77 16.93 4.29
N SER A 127 2.70 17.05 5.23
CA SER A 127 3.96 17.75 4.99
C SER A 127 4.88 17.01 4.03
N SER A 128 4.77 15.69 3.94
CA SER A 128 5.52 14.88 2.98
C SER A 128 4.91 14.92 1.59
N ILE A 129 3.58 15.02 1.50
CA ILE A 129 2.84 15.05 0.24
C ILE A 129 2.86 16.45 -0.38
N PHE A 130 2.67 17.46 0.45
CA PHE A 130 2.61 18.86 0.04
C PHE A 130 3.69 19.66 0.77
N PRO A 131 4.98 19.48 0.39
CA PRO A 131 6.06 20.20 1.07
C PRO A 131 5.91 21.70 0.87
N VAL A 132 5.99 22.44 1.97
CA VAL A 132 5.96 23.90 1.93
C VAL A 132 7.33 24.37 1.47
N LYS A 133 7.37 25.08 0.34
CA LYS A 133 8.59 25.73 -0.14
C LYS A 133 8.59 27.17 0.31
N PHE A 134 9.62 27.52 1.01
CA PHE A 134 9.88 28.91 1.39
C PHE A 134 10.82 29.56 0.41
#